data_3886cfbd0a18f355885f1772e94ded8d
#
_entry.id   3886cfbd0a18f355885f1772e94ded8d
#
_cell.length_a   1.000
_cell.length_b   1.000
_cell.length_c   1.000
_cell.angle_alpha   90.00
_cell.angle_beta   90.00
_cell.angle_gamma   90.00
#
_symmetry.space_group_name_H-M   'P 1'
#
loop_
_entity.id
_entity.type
_entity.pdbx_description
1 polymer ?
#
loop_
_entity_poly.entity_id
_entity_poly.type
_entity_poly.pdbx_seq_one_letter_code
_entity_poly.pdbx_strand_id
1 'polypeptide(L)'
;MARVGKDTDKETILIVDDIETNRVILEEIIKDMGGFPVLAKSGEEALVKVGECDPQLILSDISMPGMDGYELCRILKSDEKTKNIPIVFISAFDAPEDIIEGFSLGGEDYITKPFIPEVVQARVGVHLRLHVARRELKEMNRRLQVSVNEQIKQMEMEKKSVLYAMANIAAVNSDYAKEHVKRLGHNCGILAQGMQLSPVFEDKISDTYIDTIEIAAPLCDIGNIGISK
;
A
#
# COMPACT_ATOMS: atom_id res chain seq x y z
N MET A 1 -4.82 -9.02 28.30
CA MET A 1 -3.60 -8.22 28.27
C MET A 1 -3.97 -6.83 27.77
N ALA A 2 -3.82 -5.81 28.60
CA ALA A 2 -4.24 -4.45 28.32
C ALA A 2 -3.32 -3.84 27.25
N ARG A 3 -3.89 -3.37 26.14
CA ARG A 3 -3.19 -2.46 25.22
C ARG A 3 -2.84 -1.21 26.01
N VAL A 4 -1.56 -0.92 26.14
CA VAL A 4 -1.07 0.37 26.64
C VAL A 4 -1.76 1.45 25.81
N GLY A 5 -2.46 2.38 26.49
CA GLY A 5 -3.26 3.41 25.85
C GLY A 5 -2.41 4.18 24.85
N LYS A 6 -2.76 4.11 23.57
CA LYS A 6 -2.21 5.01 22.54
C LYS A 6 -2.71 6.41 22.92
N ASP A 7 -1.77 7.23 23.39
CA ASP A 7 -1.90 8.68 23.31
C ASP A 7 -1.79 8.98 21.82
N THR A 8 -2.93 9.16 21.14
CA THR A 8 -3.10 9.05 19.68
C THR A 8 -2.40 10.17 18.90
N ASP A 9 -1.71 11.09 19.57
CA ASP A 9 -1.07 12.26 18.94
C ASP A 9 0.47 12.28 19.05
N LYS A 10 1.09 11.32 19.75
CA LYS A 10 2.53 11.31 19.94
C LYS A 10 3.21 10.23 19.12
N GLU A 11 4.28 10.61 18.43
CA GLU A 11 5.09 9.69 17.63
C GLU A 11 5.88 8.74 18.54
N THR A 12 5.67 7.42 18.36
CA THR A 12 6.34 6.39 19.14
C THR A 12 7.72 6.10 18.55
N ILE A 13 8.75 6.25 19.36
CA ILE A 13 10.16 5.99 18.98
C ILE A 13 10.70 4.85 19.85
N LEU A 14 11.14 3.77 19.21
CA LEU A 14 11.79 2.66 19.91
C LEU A 14 13.28 2.93 20.02
N ILE A 15 13.79 2.92 21.24
CA ILE A 15 15.20 3.12 21.58
C ILE A 15 15.78 1.79 22.02
N VAL A 16 16.81 1.31 21.31
CA VAL A 16 17.47 0.04 21.55
C VAL A 16 18.93 0.28 21.84
N ASP A 17 19.37 0.05 23.06
CA ASP A 17 20.77 0.18 23.50
C ASP A 17 20.93 -0.70 24.75
N ASP A 18 22.01 -1.45 24.90
CA ASP A 18 22.25 -2.31 26.08
C ASP A 18 22.64 -1.51 27.34
N ILE A 19 23.16 -0.30 27.14
CA ILE A 19 23.61 0.59 28.20
C ILE A 19 22.45 1.46 28.69
N GLU A 20 22.07 1.31 29.96
CA GLU A 20 20.95 2.02 30.57
C GLU A 20 21.11 3.55 30.49
N THR A 21 22.32 4.06 30.75
CA THR A 21 22.59 5.53 30.70
C THR A 21 22.29 6.09 29.32
N ASN A 22 22.62 5.39 28.23
CA ASN A 22 22.33 5.81 26.87
C ASN A 22 20.81 5.87 26.63
N ARG A 23 20.08 4.84 27.07
CA ARG A 23 18.62 4.82 26.95
C ARG A 23 17.97 5.98 27.68
N VAL A 24 18.43 6.29 28.90
CA VAL A 24 17.90 7.42 29.69
C VAL A 24 18.14 8.77 28.99
N ILE A 25 19.34 9.00 28.46
CA ILE A 25 19.66 10.25 27.74
C ILE A 25 18.77 10.38 26.49
N LEU A 26 18.67 9.33 25.69
CA LEU A 26 17.84 9.36 24.47
C LEU A 26 16.35 9.49 24.81
N GLU A 27 15.89 8.83 25.88
CA GLU A 27 14.52 8.97 26.37
C GLU A 27 14.19 10.43 26.69
N GLU A 28 15.08 11.14 27.38
CA GLU A 28 14.90 12.54 27.74
C GLU A 28 14.84 13.41 26.47
N ILE A 29 15.78 13.23 25.54
CA ILE A 29 15.81 13.97 24.27
C ILE A 29 14.51 13.77 23.48
N ILE A 30 14.02 12.54 23.41
CA ILE A 30 12.78 12.23 22.68
C ILE A 30 11.53 12.82 23.37
N LYS A 31 11.50 12.80 24.72
CA LYS A 31 10.43 13.45 25.48
C LYS A 31 10.39 14.96 25.26
N ASP A 32 11.55 15.59 25.22
CA ASP A 32 11.67 17.03 24.95
C ASP A 32 11.18 17.42 23.56
N MET A 33 11.27 16.50 22.59
CA MET A 33 10.68 16.66 21.25
C MET A 33 9.15 16.45 21.24
N GLY A 34 8.55 16.01 22.34
CA GLY A 34 7.14 15.65 22.42
C GLY A 34 6.84 14.22 21.95
N GLY A 35 7.85 13.40 21.61
CA GLY A 35 7.72 12.02 21.22
C GLY A 35 7.38 11.09 22.40
N PHE A 36 7.00 9.86 22.09
CA PHE A 36 6.74 8.79 23.06
C PHE A 36 7.85 7.73 22.96
N PRO A 37 8.86 7.73 23.84
CA PRO A 37 9.95 6.77 23.80
C PRO A 37 9.51 5.41 24.38
N VAL A 38 9.88 4.34 23.70
CA VAL A 38 9.79 2.96 24.17
C VAL A 38 11.22 2.41 24.24
N LEU A 39 11.60 1.82 25.37
CA LEU A 39 12.97 1.41 25.61
C LEU A 39 13.11 -0.10 25.44
N ALA A 40 14.15 -0.57 24.79
CA ALA A 40 14.57 -1.97 24.72
C ALA A 40 16.08 -2.08 25.06
N LYS A 41 16.44 -3.11 25.81
CA LYS A 41 17.81 -3.35 26.25
C LYS A 41 18.59 -4.32 25.35
N SER A 42 17.94 -4.91 24.37
CA SER A 42 18.56 -5.83 23.40
C SER A 42 17.77 -5.88 22.11
N GLY A 43 18.35 -6.46 21.05
CA GLY A 43 17.69 -6.68 19.77
C GLY A 43 16.46 -7.59 19.89
N GLU A 44 16.54 -8.65 20.71
CA GLU A 44 15.43 -9.60 20.93
C GLU A 44 14.25 -8.91 21.62
N GLU A 45 14.50 -8.07 22.62
CA GLU A 45 13.44 -7.29 23.27
C GLU A 45 12.83 -6.26 22.30
N ALA A 46 13.66 -5.67 21.44
CA ALA A 46 13.19 -4.74 20.40
C ALA A 46 12.22 -5.41 19.43
N LEU A 47 12.50 -6.63 18.96
CA LEU A 47 11.59 -7.37 18.07
C LEU A 47 10.21 -7.60 18.69
N VAL A 48 10.16 -7.93 20.00
CA VAL A 48 8.89 -8.08 20.71
C VAL A 48 8.14 -6.74 20.76
N LYS A 49 8.83 -5.67 21.15
CA LYS A 49 8.24 -4.35 21.32
C LYS A 49 7.78 -3.70 20.01
N VAL A 50 8.46 -3.96 18.90
CA VAL A 50 8.01 -3.52 17.56
C VAL A 50 6.60 -4.04 17.27
N GLY A 51 6.32 -5.31 17.60
CA GLY A 51 5.00 -5.90 17.41
C GLY A 51 3.91 -5.33 18.33
N GLU A 52 4.30 -4.79 19.49
CA GLU A 52 3.38 -4.27 20.50
C GLU A 52 3.06 -2.78 20.31
N CYS A 53 4.06 -1.96 19.98
CA CYS A 53 3.93 -0.51 19.98
C CYS A 53 3.87 0.15 18.59
N ASP A 54 4.17 -0.58 17.50
CA ASP A 54 4.14 -0.08 16.11
C ASP A 54 4.91 1.27 15.99
N PRO A 55 6.25 1.26 16.21
CA PRO A 55 7.02 2.49 16.29
C PRO A 55 7.15 3.17 14.92
N GLN A 56 7.19 4.51 14.90
CA GLN A 56 7.40 5.30 13.69
C GLN A 56 8.89 5.50 13.36
N LEU A 57 9.77 5.23 14.33
CA LEU A 57 11.23 5.28 14.17
C LEU A 57 11.88 4.34 15.18
N ILE A 58 13.01 3.76 14.81
CA ILE A 58 13.86 2.96 15.69
C ILE A 58 15.23 3.63 15.77
N LEU A 59 15.68 3.90 16.99
CA LEU A 59 17.06 4.27 17.31
C LEU A 59 17.75 3.02 17.84
N SER A 60 18.73 2.48 17.14
CA SER A 60 19.38 1.22 17.52
C SER A 60 20.88 1.39 17.68
N ASP A 61 21.40 1.04 18.85
CA ASP A 61 22.84 0.82 18.99
C ASP A 61 23.26 -0.34 18.07
N ILE A 62 24.44 -0.20 17.48
CA ILE A 62 25.04 -1.24 16.65
C ILE A 62 25.66 -2.32 17.55
N SER A 63 26.44 -1.90 18.55
CA SER A 63 27.29 -2.78 19.34
C SER A 63 26.57 -3.28 20.58
N MET A 64 25.69 -4.28 20.44
CA MET A 64 24.98 -4.91 21.55
C MET A 64 25.35 -6.39 21.70
N PRO A 65 25.35 -6.92 22.93
CA PRO A 65 25.52 -8.36 23.18
C PRO A 65 24.35 -9.16 22.59
N GLY A 66 24.64 -10.32 22.02
CA GLY A 66 23.64 -11.18 21.38
C GLY A 66 23.29 -10.68 19.99
N MET A 67 22.06 -10.24 19.78
CA MET A 67 21.63 -9.63 18.51
C MET A 67 22.13 -8.19 18.42
N ASP A 68 23.03 -7.91 17.50
CA ASP A 68 23.53 -6.57 17.23
C ASP A 68 22.52 -5.73 16.43
N GLY A 69 22.80 -4.41 16.30
CA GLY A 69 21.90 -3.51 15.59
C GLY A 69 21.76 -3.81 14.09
N TYR A 70 22.77 -4.36 13.45
CA TYR A 70 22.74 -4.74 12.04
C TYR A 70 21.85 -5.97 11.82
N GLU A 71 21.95 -6.97 12.69
CA GLU A 71 21.11 -8.17 12.64
C GLU A 71 19.64 -7.81 12.90
N LEU A 72 19.38 -6.94 13.89
CA LEU A 72 18.05 -6.39 14.14
C LEU A 72 17.49 -5.69 12.90
N CYS A 73 18.28 -4.83 12.25
CA CYS A 73 17.89 -4.13 11.03
C CYS A 73 17.54 -5.13 9.91
N ARG A 74 18.39 -6.13 9.68
CA ARG A 74 18.17 -7.15 8.64
C ARG A 74 16.85 -7.90 8.84
N ILE A 75 16.54 -8.30 10.07
CA ILE A 75 15.29 -8.98 10.42
C ILE A 75 14.09 -8.04 10.14
N LEU A 76 14.12 -6.81 10.64
CA LEU A 76 13.03 -5.86 10.48
C LEU A 76 12.80 -5.46 9.02
N LYS A 77 13.87 -5.32 8.22
CA LYS A 77 13.78 -4.96 6.80
C LYS A 77 13.34 -6.14 5.91
N SER A 78 13.42 -7.37 6.39
CA SER A 78 12.94 -8.57 5.69
C SER A 78 11.42 -8.81 5.85
N ASP A 79 10.78 -8.26 6.88
CA ASP A 79 9.34 -8.43 7.12
C ASP A 79 8.54 -7.30 6.48
N GLU A 80 7.53 -7.65 5.68
CA GLU A 80 6.62 -6.72 4.99
C GLU A 80 5.93 -5.71 5.93
N LYS A 81 5.72 -6.08 7.20
CA LYS A 81 5.05 -5.20 8.18
C LYS A 81 5.98 -4.16 8.76
N THR A 82 7.27 -4.47 8.89
CA THR A 82 8.24 -3.63 9.60
C THR A 82 9.29 -2.99 8.69
N LYS A 83 9.45 -3.47 7.45
CA LYS A 83 10.47 -2.97 6.51
C LYS A 83 10.43 -1.47 6.24
N ASN A 84 9.27 -0.84 6.39
CA ASN A 84 9.09 0.59 6.15
C ASN A 84 9.36 1.46 7.38
N ILE A 85 9.64 0.86 8.55
CA ILE A 85 10.01 1.61 9.76
C ILE A 85 11.44 2.11 9.57
N PRO A 86 11.68 3.43 9.65
CA PRO A 86 13.03 3.97 9.56
C PRO A 86 13.87 3.52 10.77
N ILE A 87 15.12 3.12 10.49
CA ILE A 87 16.09 2.70 11.49
C ILE A 87 17.28 3.68 11.39
N VAL A 88 17.55 4.35 12.49
CA VAL A 88 18.70 5.23 12.67
C VAL A 88 19.66 4.52 13.62
N PHE A 89 20.86 4.24 13.15
CA PHE A 89 21.87 3.60 13.96
C PHE A 89 22.54 4.58 14.94
N ILE A 90 22.91 4.05 16.08
CA ILE A 90 23.71 4.73 17.08
C ILE A 90 25.07 4.02 17.12
N SER A 91 26.16 4.76 16.96
CA SER A 91 27.50 4.17 16.90
C SER A 91 28.51 5.00 17.67
N ALA A 92 29.44 4.31 18.32
CA ALA A 92 30.67 4.92 18.81
C ALA A 92 31.75 4.99 17.71
N PHE A 93 31.52 4.32 16.58
CA PHE A 93 32.44 4.23 15.45
C PHE A 93 32.00 5.19 14.36
N ASP A 94 32.97 5.92 13.81
CA ASP A 94 32.84 6.81 12.66
C ASP A 94 33.61 6.28 11.44
N ALA A 95 33.99 5.00 11.47
CA ALA A 95 34.67 4.37 10.35
C ALA A 95 33.73 4.30 9.12
N PRO A 96 34.19 4.78 7.97
CA PRO A 96 33.36 4.81 6.75
C PRO A 96 32.78 3.44 6.36
N GLU A 97 33.51 2.36 6.64
CA GLU A 97 33.13 0.98 6.33
C GLU A 97 31.88 0.56 7.08
N ASP A 98 31.79 0.87 8.38
CA ASP A 98 30.65 0.52 9.24
C ASP A 98 29.38 1.30 8.78
N ILE A 99 29.57 2.57 8.42
CA ILE A 99 28.48 3.41 7.90
C ILE A 99 27.93 2.84 6.60
N ILE A 100 28.81 2.43 5.67
CA ILE A 100 28.40 1.86 4.39
C ILE A 100 27.65 0.53 4.60
N GLU A 101 28.11 -0.32 5.51
CA GLU A 101 27.45 -1.57 5.85
C GLU A 101 26.01 -1.33 6.33
N GLY A 102 25.82 -0.44 7.29
CA GLY A 102 24.48 -0.17 7.81
C GLY A 102 23.51 0.41 6.78
N PHE A 103 23.95 1.29 5.89
CA PHE A 103 23.12 1.76 4.78
C PHE A 103 22.78 0.62 3.80
N SER A 104 23.70 -0.29 3.53
CA SER A 104 23.47 -1.45 2.67
C SER A 104 22.41 -2.42 3.22
N LEU A 105 22.28 -2.47 4.55
CA LEU A 105 21.27 -3.26 5.27
C LEU A 105 19.91 -2.58 5.36
N GLY A 106 19.80 -1.34 4.89
CA GLY A 106 18.56 -0.56 4.89
C GLY A 106 18.39 0.39 6.07
N GLY A 107 19.44 0.66 6.83
CA GLY A 107 19.49 1.78 7.77
C GLY A 107 19.34 3.10 7.03
N GLU A 108 18.68 4.06 7.64
CA GLU A 108 18.39 5.35 6.98
C GLU A 108 19.33 6.48 7.42
N ASP A 109 19.96 6.38 8.60
CA ASP A 109 20.91 7.39 9.10
C ASP A 109 21.75 6.84 10.26
N TYR A 110 22.69 7.68 10.74
CA TYR A 110 23.61 7.43 11.85
C TYR A 110 23.65 8.57 12.83
N ILE A 111 23.74 8.25 14.12
CA ILE A 111 23.99 9.17 15.22
C ILE A 111 25.24 8.70 15.95
N THR A 112 26.26 9.56 16.04
CA THR A 112 27.50 9.25 16.73
C THR A 112 27.41 9.52 18.22
N LYS A 113 28.02 8.65 19.04
CA LYS A 113 28.28 8.90 20.45
C LYS A 113 29.53 9.78 20.59
N PRO A 114 29.60 10.77 21.54
CA PRO A 114 28.57 11.11 22.53
C PRO A 114 27.39 11.86 21.92
N PHE A 115 26.21 11.72 22.52
CA PHE A 115 24.97 12.33 22.03
C PHE A 115 25.03 13.86 22.19
N ILE A 116 24.76 14.53 21.08
CA ILE A 116 24.51 15.98 21.05
C ILE A 116 22.99 16.12 20.85
N PRO A 117 22.24 16.63 21.86
CA PRO A 117 20.77 16.65 21.81
C PRO A 117 20.21 17.28 20.54
N GLU A 118 20.76 18.38 20.08
CA GLU A 118 20.34 19.12 18.90
C GLU A 118 20.51 18.28 17.61
N VAL A 119 21.58 17.47 17.56
CA VAL A 119 21.85 16.58 16.41
C VAL A 119 20.86 15.42 16.41
N VAL A 120 20.61 14.80 17.58
CA VAL A 120 19.61 13.72 17.71
C VAL A 120 18.24 14.24 17.30
N GLN A 121 17.81 15.38 17.85
CA GLN A 121 16.52 16.00 17.55
C GLN A 121 16.38 16.32 16.06
N ALA A 122 17.41 16.90 15.44
CA ALA A 122 17.37 17.24 14.01
C ALA A 122 17.20 16.00 13.13
N ARG A 123 17.99 14.92 13.37
CA ARG A 123 17.96 13.70 12.59
C ARG A 123 16.65 12.94 12.78
N VAL A 124 16.24 12.71 14.03
CA VAL A 124 14.96 12.07 14.37
C VAL A 124 13.80 12.83 13.72
N GLY A 125 13.78 14.17 13.85
CA GLY A 125 12.73 14.99 13.27
C GLY A 125 12.65 14.92 11.74
N VAL A 126 13.78 14.76 11.04
CA VAL A 126 13.78 14.55 9.58
C VAL A 126 13.13 13.22 9.22
N HIS A 127 13.56 12.13 9.88
CA HIS A 127 13.06 10.79 9.56
C HIS A 127 11.59 10.60 9.94
N LEU A 128 11.12 11.19 11.04
CA LEU A 128 9.71 11.19 11.40
C LEU A 128 8.87 11.91 10.33
N ARG A 129 9.26 13.11 9.90
CA ARG A 129 8.54 13.84 8.82
C ARG A 129 8.51 13.04 7.52
N LEU A 130 9.62 12.40 7.14
CA LEU A 130 9.68 11.55 5.95
C LEU A 130 8.78 10.34 6.07
N HIS A 131 8.74 9.70 7.25
CA HIS A 131 7.87 8.55 7.49
C HIS A 131 6.39 8.93 7.37
N VAL A 132 5.98 10.03 8.01
CA VAL A 132 4.60 10.56 7.92
C VAL A 132 4.24 10.88 6.47
N ALA A 133 5.09 11.62 5.74
CA ALA A 133 4.85 11.97 4.34
C ALA A 133 4.73 10.72 3.44
N ARG A 134 5.58 9.71 3.62
CA ARG A 134 5.51 8.44 2.89
C ARG A 134 4.19 7.70 3.17
N ARG A 135 3.74 7.71 4.42
CA ARG A 135 2.48 7.08 4.83
C ARG A 135 1.26 7.77 4.22
N GLU A 136 1.23 9.10 4.27
CA GLU A 136 0.17 9.91 3.66
C GLU A 136 0.10 9.71 2.14
N LEU A 137 1.25 9.71 1.47
CA LEU A 137 1.33 9.46 0.03
C LEU A 137 0.80 8.06 -0.34
N LYS A 138 1.15 7.05 0.43
CA LYS A 138 0.68 5.67 0.22
C LYS A 138 -0.85 5.56 0.38
N GLU A 139 -1.40 6.21 1.40
CA GLU A 139 -2.85 6.21 1.62
C GLU A 139 -3.58 7.01 0.53
N MET A 140 -3.04 8.15 0.11
CA MET A 140 -3.59 8.93 -1.00
C MET A 140 -3.59 8.14 -2.31
N ASN A 141 -2.49 7.45 -2.63
CA ASN A 141 -2.42 6.56 -3.80
C ASN A 141 -3.48 5.46 -3.75
N ARG A 142 -3.67 4.84 -2.57
CA ARG A 142 -4.69 3.81 -2.39
C ARG A 142 -6.10 4.36 -2.66
N ARG A 143 -6.42 5.54 -2.12
CA ARG A 143 -7.71 6.20 -2.35
C ARG A 143 -7.92 6.57 -3.81
N LEU A 144 -6.88 7.08 -4.48
CA LEU A 144 -6.95 7.39 -5.90
C LEU A 144 -7.21 6.14 -6.75
N GLN A 145 -6.54 5.02 -6.47
CA GLN A 145 -6.77 3.77 -7.19
C GLN A 145 -8.21 3.27 -7.04
N VAL A 146 -8.78 3.35 -5.84
CA VAL A 146 -10.19 2.98 -5.60
C VAL A 146 -11.11 3.90 -6.42
N SER A 147 -10.91 5.21 -6.35
CA SER A 147 -11.73 6.19 -7.06
C SER A 147 -11.65 6.01 -8.60
N VAL A 148 -10.45 5.78 -9.13
CA VAL A 148 -10.27 5.51 -10.57
C VAL A 148 -11.02 4.24 -11.00
N ASN A 149 -10.92 3.17 -10.22
CA ASN A 149 -11.64 1.93 -10.53
C ASN A 149 -13.17 2.10 -10.49
N GLU A 150 -13.68 2.91 -9.55
CA GLU A 150 -15.11 3.24 -9.50
C GLU A 150 -15.55 4.05 -10.72
N GLN A 151 -14.76 5.05 -11.14
CA GLN A 151 -15.03 5.85 -12.33
C GLN A 151 -15.01 5.00 -13.61
N ILE A 152 -14.07 4.06 -13.74
CA ILE A 152 -14.01 3.14 -14.88
C ILE A 152 -15.30 2.31 -14.95
N LYS A 153 -15.73 1.72 -13.84
CA LYS A 153 -16.98 0.94 -13.77
C LYS A 153 -18.21 1.78 -14.14
N GLN A 154 -18.27 3.01 -13.65
CA GLN A 154 -19.36 3.91 -13.96
C GLN A 154 -19.39 4.25 -15.45
N MET A 155 -18.23 4.56 -16.04
CA MET A 155 -18.10 4.87 -17.47
C MET A 155 -18.49 3.66 -18.34
N GLU A 156 -18.15 2.46 -17.94
CA GLU A 156 -18.57 1.24 -18.63
C GLU A 156 -20.10 1.04 -18.59
N MET A 157 -20.72 1.29 -17.44
CA MET A 157 -22.20 1.24 -17.32
C MET A 157 -22.88 2.32 -18.16
N GLU A 158 -22.36 3.53 -18.16
CA GLU A 158 -22.87 4.63 -19.00
C GLU A 158 -22.73 4.28 -20.48
N LYS A 159 -21.58 3.78 -20.91
CA LYS A 159 -21.35 3.32 -22.28
C LYS A 159 -22.35 2.23 -22.67
N LYS A 160 -22.57 1.21 -21.82
CA LYS A 160 -23.59 0.18 -22.06
C LYS A 160 -24.98 0.80 -22.20
N SER A 161 -25.34 1.72 -21.32
CA SER A 161 -26.65 2.38 -21.33
C SER A 161 -26.90 3.18 -22.62
N VAL A 162 -25.88 3.89 -23.11
CA VAL A 162 -25.98 4.64 -24.39
C VAL A 162 -26.16 3.67 -25.56
N LEU A 163 -25.39 2.58 -25.61
CA LEU A 163 -25.50 1.58 -26.68
C LEU A 163 -26.87 0.89 -26.68
N TYR A 164 -27.41 0.53 -25.52
CA TYR A 164 -28.78 0.00 -25.40
C TYR A 164 -29.85 1.02 -25.79
N ALA A 165 -29.66 2.30 -25.46
CA ALA A 165 -30.57 3.35 -25.90
C ALA A 165 -30.58 3.48 -27.43
N MET A 166 -29.41 3.45 -28.08
CA MET A 166 -29.28 3.46 -29.54
C MET A 166 -29.95 2.25 -30.18
N ALA A 167 -29.69 1.05 -29.64
CA ALA A 167 -30.35 -0.19 -30.13
C ALA A 167 -31.88 -0.14 -29.97
N ASN A 168 -32.39 0.41 -28.86
CA ASN A 168 -33.83 0.60 -28.66
C ASN A 168 -34.47 1.58 -29.65
N ILE A 169 -33.73 2.68 -30.01
CA ILE A 169 -34.20 3.62 -31.03
C ILE A 169 -34.26 2.94 -32.39
N ALA A 170 -33.26 2.12 -32.73
CA ALA A 170 -33.24 1.33 -33.96
C ALA A 170 -34.43 0.38 -34.08
N ALA A 171 -34.85 -0.15 -32.93
CA ALA A 171 -35.91 -1.14 -32.83
C ALA A 171 -37.35 -0.55 -32.74
N VAL A 172 -37.53 0.78 -32.72
CA VAL A 172 -38.85 1.44 -32.55
C VAL A 172 -39.88 1.05 -33.64
N ASN A 173 -39.42 0.58 -34.78
CA ASN A 173 -40.30 0.18 -35.91
C ASN A 173 -40.85 -1.25 -35.78
N SER A 174 -40.63 -1.98 -34.68
CA SER A 174 -41.19 -3.31 -34.45
C SER A 174 -41.81 -3.42 -33.06
N ASP A 175 -43.05 -3.95 -32.99
CA ASP A 175 -43.81 -4.12 -31.73
C ASP A 175 -43.14 -5.04 -30.69
N TYR A 176 -42.07 -5.74 -31.07
CA TYR A 176 -41.31 -6.69 -30.21
C TYR A 176 -40.00 -6.13 -29.67
N ALA A 177 -39.71 -4.84 -29.85
CA ALA A 177 -38.36 -4.35 -29.90
C ALA A 177 -37.58 -4.31 -28.59
N LYS A 178 -38.16 -3.77 -27.50
CA LYS A 178 -37.36 -3.43 -26.28
C LYS A 178 -36.85 -4.65 -25.53
N GLU A 179 -37.68 -5.68 -25.39
CA GLU A 179 -37.27 -6.91 -24.71
C GLU A 179 -36.44 -7.84 -25.61
N HIS A 180 -36.65 -7.78 -26.92
CA HIS A 180 -35.86 -8.52 -27.89
C HIS A 180 -34.40 -8.10 -27.88
N VAL A 181 -34.13 -6.79 -27.92
CA VAL A 181 -32.78 -6.21 -27.90
C VAL A 181 -31.98 -6.65 -26.66
N LYS A 182 -32.60 -6.62 -25.47
CA LYS A 182 -31.93 -7.07 -24.23
C LYS A 182 -31.67 -8.58 -24.25
N ARG A 183 -32.67 -9.38 -24.68
CA ARG A 183 -32.50 -10.84 -24.77
C ARG A 183 -31.43 -11.23 -25.77
N LEU A 184 -31.33 -10.51 -26.89
CA LEU A 184 -30.35 -10.80 -27.93
C LEU A 184 -28.93 -10.67 -27.40
N GLY A 185 -28.59 -9.57 -26.74
CA GLY A 185 -27.28 -9.37 -26.13
C GLY A 185 -26.97 -10.46 -25.12
N HIS A 186 -27.86 -10.67 -24.16
CA HIS A 186 -27.70 -11.68 -23.12
C HIS A 186 -27.52 -13.10 -23.67
N ASN A 187 -28.36 -13.50 -24.66
CA ASN A 187 -28.26 -14.81 -25.28
C ASN A 187 -26.95 -15.00 -26.07
N CYS A 188 -26.47 -13.96 -26.76
CA CYS A 188 -25.17 -13.99 -27.43
C CYS A 188 -24.01 -14.12 -26.43
N GLY A 189 -24.10 -13.44 -25.28
CA GLY A 189 -23.12 -13.59 -24.19
C GLY A 189 -23.09 -15.04 -23.65
N ILE A 190 -24.26 -15.62 -23.33
CA ILE A 190 -24.34 -17.01 -22.85
C ILE A 190 -23.81 -18.00 -23.89
N LEU A 191 -24.16 -17.80 -25.18
CA LEU A 191 -23.66 -18.64 -26.24
C LEU A 191 -22.13 -18.58 -26.35
N ALA A 192 -21.57 -17.38 -26.32
CA ALA A 192 -20.13 -17.17 -26.38
C ALA A 192 -19.42 -17.80 -25.18
N GLN A 193 -19.98 -17.69 -23.95
CA GLN A 193 -19.46 -18.37 -22.76
C GLN A 193 -19.47 -19.90 -22.93
N GLY A 194 -20.58 -20.47 -23.46
CA GLY A 194 -20.66 -21.89 -23.74
C GLY A 194 -19.63 -22.34 -24.78
N MET A 195 -19.40 -21.53 -25.80
CA MET A 195 -18.37 -21.80 -26.82
C MET A 195 -16.95 -21.72 -26.27
N GLN A 196 -16.66 -20.76 -25.38
CA GLN A 196 -15.36 -20.61 -24.71
C GLN A 196 -14.94 -21.90 -23.95
N LEU A 197 -15.92 -22.62 -23.39
CA LEU A 197 -15.68 -23.89 -22.69
C LEU A 197 -15.38 -25.07 -23.65
N SER A 198 -15.51 -24.88 -24.96
CA SER A 198 -15.20 -25.90 -25.95
C SER A 198 -13.73 -25.84 -26.35
N PRO A 199 -13.00 -26.97 -26.41
CA PRO A 199 -11.61 -27.01 -26.85
C PRO A 199 -11.35 -26.42 -28.25
N VAL A 200 -12.37 -26.29 -29.09
CA VAL A 200 -12.28 -25.72 -30.44
C VAL A 200 -12.17 -24.19 -30.40
N PHE A 201 -12.72 -23.54 -29.36
CA PHE A 201 -12.88 -22.10 -29.26
C PHE A 201 -12.19 -21.48 -28.05
N GLU A 202 -11.61 -22.29 -27.15
CA GLU A 202 -10.95 -21.83 -25.88
C GLU A 202 -9.94 -20.72 -26.14
N ASP A 203 -9.10 -20.87 -27.17
CA ASP A 203 -8.08 -19.85 -27.52
C ASP A 203 -8.64 -18.67 -28.35
N LYS A 204 -9.88 -18.74 -28.81
CA LYS A 204 -10.47 -17.75 -29.74
C LYS A 204 -11.45 -16.82 -29.05
N ILE A 205 -12.09 -17.25 -27.98
CA ILE A 205 -13.12 -16.51 -27.26
C ILE A 205 -12.56 -16.11 -25.91
N SER A 206 -12.14 -14.85 -25.78
CA SER A 206 -11.71 -14.25 -24.52
C SER A 206 -12.91 -13.67 -23.76
N ASP A 207 -12.74 -13.40 -22.45
CA ASP A 207 -13.75 -12.70 -21.63
C ASP A 207 -14.10 -11.33 -22.25
N THR A 208 -13.09 -10.62 -22.77
CA THR A 208 -13.30 -9.35 -23.50
C THR A 208 -14.17 -9.54 -24.75
N TYR A 209 -14.05 -10.66 -25.46
CA TYR A 209 -14.90 -10.97 -26.59
C TYR A 209 -16.36 -11.17 -26.15
N ILE A 210 -16.58 -11.91 -25.06
CA ILE A 210 -17.91 -12.17 -24.48
C ILE A 210 -18.58 -10.84 -24.10
N ASP A 211 -17.87 -9.97 -23.37
CA ASP A 211 -18.37 -8.65 -23.00
C ASP A 211 -18.69 -7.79 -24.22
N THR A 212 -17.86 -7.89 -25.26
CA THR A 212 -18.06 -7.12 -26.50
C THR A 212 -19.27 -7.61 -27.27
N ILE A 213 -19.45 -8.93 -27.42
CA ILE A 213 -20.58 -9.47 -28.20
C ILE A 213 -21.92 -9.24 -27.50
N GLU A 214 -21.97 -9.28 -26.17
CA GLU A 214 -23.16 -8.95 -25.39
C GLU A 214 -23.66 -7.54 -25.67
N ILE A 215 -22.73 -6.60 -25.89
CA ILE A 215 -23.01 -5.19 -26.17
C ILE A 215 -23.27 -4.96 -27.66
N ALA A 216 -22.55 -5.65 -28.55
CA ALA A 216 -22.61 -5.45 -29.99
C ALA A 216 -23.80 -6.13 -30.64
N ALA A 217 -24.19 -7.30 -30.17
CA ALA A 217 -25.31 -8.05 -30.74
C ALA A 217 -26.65 -7.25 -30.81
N PRO A 218 -27.01 -6.47 -29.79
CA PRO A 218 -28.17 -5.58 -29.84
C PRO A 218 -28.17 -4.54 -30.97
N LEU A 219 -26.98 -4.21 -31.50
CA LEU A 219 -26.81 -3.20 -32.56
C LEU A 219 -26.92 -3.80 -33.98
N CYS A 220 -27.12 -5.10 -34.13
CA CYS A 220 -27.17 -5.77 -35.44
C CYS A 220 -28.22 -5.16 -36.39
N ASP A 221 -29.36 -4.68 -35.87
CA ASP A 221 -30.45 -4.10 -36.61
C ASP A 221 -30.38 -2.56 -36.77
N ILE A 222 -29.30 -1.91 -36.32
CA ILE A 222 -29.20 -0.46 -36.36
C ILE A 222 -29.27 0.12 -37.77
N GLY A 223 -28.86 -0.68 -38.77
CA GLY A 223 -28.96 -0.33 -40.18
C GLY A 223 -30.39 -0.23 -40.70
N ASN A 224 -31.36 -0.82 -40.01
CA ASN A 224 -32.76 -0.80 -40.43
C ASN A 224 -33.48 0.55 -40.18
N ILE A 225 -32.86 1.46 -39.44
CA ILE A 225 -33.40 2.81 -39.12
C ILE A 225 -33.66 3.61 -40.40
N GLY A 226 -32.82 3.46 -41.41
CA GLY A 226 -32.86 4.22 -42.66
C GLY A 226 -33.68 3.59 -43.79
N ILE A 227 -34.26 2.41 -43.58
CA ILE A 227 -35.02 1.71 -44.62
C ILE A 227 -36.52 1.94 -44.40
N SER A 228 -37.10 2.80 -45.23
CA SER A 228 -38.56 2.97 -45.30
C SER A 228 -39.22 1.67 -45.78
N LYS A 229 -40.21 1.15 -45.03
CA LYS A 229 -41.04 0.08 -45.49
C LYS A 229 -42.00 0.55 -46.59
#